data_809017031c06b28f375e744a8061dc89
#
_entry.id   809017031c06b28f375e744a8061dc89
#
_cell.length_a   1.000
_cell.length_b   1.000
_cell.length_c   1.000
_cell.angle_alpha   90.00
_cell.angle_beta   90.00
_cell.angle_gamma   90.00
#
_symmetry.space_group_name_H-M   'P 1'
#
loop_
_entity.id
_entity.type
_entity.pdbx_description
1 polymer ?
#
loop_
_entity_poly.entity_id
_entity_poly.type
_entity_poly.pdbx_seq_one_letter_code
_entity_poly.pdbx_strand_id
1 'polypeptide(L)'
;EIKKLKGKMLLDTFSKVRSVACNLHYCGTLSMEEAARQIKQHLPLEEVSIPSNSPYIRDLMTYDKPTVFFMDMEDVTQSIIYAYMYIDPLKAKEDRPISRLFSAYFGGDMSSLMFQEIREFRSFAYQVNARLKHPPLNRSEKPASFVMKLATQTDKMIDAMEVLENLVHDMPERPERVESVKQTIRNWVNNEYPTSRSLSLKIAGFRREGYESDPNKDYLEVIDRMTMEDILRFYKENIQDHLMIYAIVGNSKSMDMEKLSKFGQIVKVTRKDIYK
;
A
#
# COMPACT_ATOMS: atom_id res chain seq x y z
N GLU A 1 9.03 24.97 4.24
CA GLU A 1 8.99 24.89 5.72
C GLU A 1 10.33 24.45 6.31
N ILE A 2 10.94 23.33 5.84
CA ILE A 2 12.21 22.80 6.39
C ILE A 2 13.31 23.85 6.43
N LYS A 3 13.45 24.67 5.38
CA LYS A 3 14.46 25.75 5.33
C LYS A 3 14.29 26.85 6.40
N LYS A 4 13.15 26.91 7.06
CA LYS A 4 12.84 27.87 8.13
C LYS A 4 13.09 27.33 9.55
N LEU A 5 13.39 26.02 9.66
CA LEU A 5 13.66 25.39 10.95
C LEU A 5 14.98 25.88 11.54
N LYS A 6 14.93 26.26 12.83
CA LYS A 6 16.10 26.64 13.62
C LYS A 6 16.42 25.51 14.62
N GLY A 7 17.69 25.35 14.98
CA GLY A 7 18.13 24.33 15.93
C GLY A 7 17.35 24.36 17.26
N LYS A 8 17.02 25.54 17.76
CA LYS A 8 16.20 25.68 18.98
C LYS A 8 14.82 25.05 18.82
N MET A 9 14.15 25.22 17.66
CA MET A 9 12.82 24.61 17.41
C MET A 9 12.88 23.07 17.42
N LEU A 10 13.98 22.48 16.92
CA LEU A 10 14.19 21.04 16.95
C LEU A 10 14.40 20.54 18.38
N LEU A 11 15.20 21.25 19.19
CA LEU A 11 15.43 20.91 20.60
C LEU A 11 14.15 21.03 21.43
N ASP A 12 13.36 22.09 21.22
CA ASP A 12 12.07 22.30 21.90
C ASP A 12 11.08 21.17 21.52
N THR A 13 11.07 20.76 20.24
CA THR A 13 10.24 19.64 19.78
C THR A 13 10.72 18.33 20.39
N PHE A 14 12.02 18.06 20.43
CA PHE A 14 12.59 16.88 21.04
C PHE A 14 12.24 16.78 22.54
N SER A 15 12.33 17.88 23.28
CA SER A 15 11.93 17.94 24.69
C SER A 15 10.46 17.59 24.89
N LYS A 16 9.57 18.10 24.04
CA LYS A 16 8.13 17.71 24.06
C LYS A 16 7.91 16.25 23.78
N VAL A 17 8.62 15.67 22.82
CA VAL A 17 8.48 14.23 22.45
C VAL A 17 8.91 13.33 23.60
N ARG A 18 9.87 13.73 24.44
CA ARG A 18 10.33 12.93 25.60
C ARG A 18 9.27 12.77 26.69
N SER A 19 8.29 13.67 26.77
CA SER A 19 7.17 13.57 27.72
C SER A 19 5.96 12.77 27.18
N VAL A 20 6.03 12.26 25.94
CA VAL A 20 5.00 11.40 25.34
C VAL A 20 5.28 9.93 25.70
N ALA A 21 4.21 9.17 25.98
CA ALA A 21 4.32 7.74 26.20
C ALA A 21 5.01 7.05 25.01
N CYS A 22 6.05 6.28 25.27
CA CYS A 22 6.79 5.55 24.25
C CYS A 22 7.03 4.10 24.64
N ASN A 23 7.22 3.24 23.64
CA ASN A 23 7.66 1.86 23.82
C ASN A 23 9.11 1.74 23.37
N LEU A 24 9.95 1.15 24.22
CA LEU A 24 11.34 0.87 23.93
C LEU A 24 11.50 -0.61 23.59
N HIS A 25 12.09 -0.89 22.44
CA HIS A 25 12.37 -2.24 21.99
C HIS A 25 13.86 -2.51 22.10
N TYR A 26 14.21 -3.46 22.97
CA TYR A 26 15.59 -3.89 23.16
C TYR A 26 15.81 -5.30 22.62
N CYS A 27 16.91 -5.50 21.92
CA CYS A 27 17.41 -6.79 21.52
C CYS A 27 18.93 -6.82 21.70
N GLY A 28 19.42 -7.63 22.61
CA GLY A 28 20.85 -7.76 22.95
C GLY A 28 21.10 -8.80 24.01
N THR A 29 22.29 -8.80 24.55
CA THR A 29 22.77 -9.80 25.51
C THR A 29 22.55 -9.44 26.99
N LEU A 30 22.15 -8.20 27.29
CA LEU A 30 21.86 -7.79 28.66
C LEU A 30 20.52 -8.39 29.13
N SER A 31 20.43 -8.65 30.45
CA SER A 31 19.14 -8.98 31.05
C SER A 31 18.15 -7.81 30.90
N MET A 32 16.85 -8.06 31.05
CA MET A 32 15.83 -7.04 31.01
C MET A 32 16.04 -5.95 32.08
N GLU A 33 16.43 -6.37 33.29
CA GLU A 33 16.71 -5.48 34.42
C GLU A 33 17.89 -4.57 34.12
N GLU A 34 18.99 -5.15 33.59
CA GLU A 34 20.18 -4.39 33.23
C GLU A 34 19.92 -3.44 32.08
N ALA A 35 19.20 -3.88 31.04
CA ALA A 35 18.79 -3.02 29.94
C ALA A 35 17.90 -1.86 30.42
N ALA A 36 16.92 -2.12 31.27
CA ALA A 36 16.06 -1.10 31.85
C ALA A 36 16.84 -0.09 32.70
N ARG A 37 17.85 -0.59 33.51
CA ARG A 37 18.73 0.26 34.31
C ARG A 37 19.54 1.21 33.41
N GLN A 38 20.17 0.69 32.37
CA GLN A 38 20.97 1.46 31.43
C GLN A 38 20.10 2.52 30.69
N ILE A 39 18.91 2.13 30.26
CA ILE A 39 17.97 3.04 29.60
C ILE A 39 17.60 4.19 30.56
N LYS A 40 17.20 3.88 31.79
CA LYS A 40 16.83 4.89 32.79
C LYS A 40 17.99 5.83 33.14
N GLN A 41 19.22 5.31 33.17
CA GLN A 41 20.42 6.09 33.50
C GLN A 41 20.82 7.06 32.37
N HIS A 42 20.70 6.62 31.09
CA HIS A 42 21.27 7.35 29.96
C HIS A 42 20.21 8.03 29.07
N LEU A 43 18.96 7.60 29.15
CA LEU A 43 17.86 8.24 28.45
C LEU A 43 17.00 9.00 29.46
N PRO A 44 17.13 10.33 29.56
CA PRO A 44 16.35 11.14 30.49
C PRO A 44 14.90 11.21 30.01
N LEU A 45 14.14 10.16 30.27
CA LEU A 45 12.71 10.13 30.05
C LEU A 45 12.05 10.95 31.16
N GLU A 46 11.31 11.95 30.77
CA GLU A 46 10.48 12.73 31.69
C GLU A 46 9.26 11.89 32.11
N GLU A 47 8.64 12.27 33.23
CA GLU A 47 7.37 11.67 33.60
C GLU A 47 6.36 11.87 32.48
N VAL A 48 5.62 10.80 32.11
CA VAL A 48 4.67 10.83 30.99
C VAL A 48 3.55 11.82 31.34
N SER A 49 3.62 12.99 30.75
CA SER A 49 2.62 14.05 30.92
C SER A 49 1.61 14.10 29.77
N ILE A 50 1.96 13.51 28.64
CA ILE A 50 1.12 13.50 27.43
C ILE A 50 0.77 12.06 27.11
N PRO A 51 -0.51 11.65 27.20
CA PRO A 51 -0.92 10.32 26.76
C PRO A 51 -0.64 10.14 25.28
N SER A 52 -0.27 8.93 24.90
CA SER A 52 -0.17 8.57 23.48
C SER A 52 -1.53 8.74 22.82
N ASN A 53 -1.67 9.71 21.96
CA ASN A 53 -2.88 9.86 21.15
C ASN A 53 -2.97 8.70 20.16
N SER A 54 -4.19 8.24 19.91
CA SER A 54 -4.42 7.32 18.79
C SER A 54 -3.88 7.93 17.51
N PRO A 55 -3.16 7.16 16.67
CA PRO A 55 -2.64 7.68 15.43
C PRO A 55 -3.78 8.25 14.58
N TYR A 56 -3.58 9.43 14.01
CA TYR A 56 -4.53 10.01 13.08
C TYR A 56 -4.57 9.14 11.82
N ILE A 57 -5.72 8.53 11.56
CA ILE A 57 -5.97 7.78 10.33
C ILE A 57 -6.82 8.66 9.44
N ARG A 58 -6.28 9.02 8.28
CA ARG A 58 -7.04 9.76 7.27
C ARG A 58 -8.13 8.86 6.70
N ASP A 59 -9.32 9.40 6.57
CA ASP A 59 -10.39 8.72 5.84
C ASP A 59 -10.01 8.65 4.34
N LEU A 60 -10.42 7.56 3.70
CA LEU A 60 -10.23 7.41 2.26
C LEU A 60 -11.16 8.37 1.52
N MET A 61 -10.63 8.97 0.46
CA MET A 61 -11.43 9.85 -0.40
C MET A 61 -12.37 9.02 -1.26
N THR A 62 -13.61 9.47 -1.36
CA THR A 62 -14.61 8.92 -2.28
C THR A 62 -14.84 9.90 -3.43
N TYR A 63 -15.19 9.37 -4.57
CA TYR A 63 -15.47 10.12 -5.78
C TYR A 63 -16.74 9.59 -6.42
N ASP A 64 -17.51 10.45 -7.07
CA ASP A 64 -18.77 10.12 -7.73
C ASP A 64 -18.62 9.94 -9.25
N LYS A 65 -17.44 10.24 -9.79
CA LYS A 65 -17.15 10.13 -11.23
C LYS A 65 -15.66 9.84 -11.49
N PRO A 66 -15.32 9.22 -12.62
CA PRO A 66 -13.96 9.01 -13.04
C PRO A 66 -13.20 10.33 -13.11
N THR A 67 -12.06 10.41 -12.45
CA THR A 67 -11.25 11.63 -12.35
C THR A 67 -9.77 11.31 -12.54
N VAL A 68 -9.09 12.14 -13.32
CA VAL A 68 -7.67 12.08 -13.58
C VAL A 68 -7.01 13.33 -12.98
N PHE A 69 -6.34 13.18 -11.84
CA PHE A 69 -5.47 14.22 -11.27
C PHE A 69 -4.16 14.21 -12.03
N PHE A 70 -3.88 15.28 -12.75
CA PHE A 70 -2.71 15.38 -13.61
C PHE A 70 -1.76 16.48 -13.15
N MET A 71 -0.52 16.09 -12.83
CA MET A 71 0.59 17.02 -12.57
C MET A 71 1.51 17.05 -13.78
N ASP A 72 1.53 18.19 -14.47
CA ASP A 72 2.39 18.41 -15.63
C ASP A 72 3.83 18.70 -15.19
N MET A 73 4.77 17.95 -15.77
CA MET A 73 6.21 18.10 -15.58
C MET A 73 6.93 17.98 -16.92
N GLU A 74 7.32 19.11 -17.50
CA GLU A 74 7.88 19.18 -18.86
C GLU A 74 9.20 18.42 -19.05
N ASP A 75 9.99 18.28 -17.99
CA ASP A 75 11.35 17.69 -18.07
C ASP A 75 11.37 16.16 -17.84
N VAL A 76 10.20 15.51 -17.73
CA VAL A 76 10.16 14.06 -17.48
C VAL A 76 9.91 13.28 -18.76
N THR A 77 10.68 12.20 -18.93
CA THR A 77 10.53 11.24 -20.03
C THR A 77 9.69 10.02 -19.64
N GLN A 78 9.43 9.87 -18.34
CA GLN A 78 8.61 8.81 -17.78
C GLN A 78 7.39 9.38 -17.08
N SER A 79 6.28 8.71 -17.25
CA SER A 79 5.04 8.98 -16.51
C SER A 79 4.88 7.98 -15.36
N ILE A 80 4.44 8.48 -14.22
CA ILE A 80 4.06 7.66 -13.06
C ILE A 80 2.56 7.77 -12.90
N ILE A 81 1.88 6.63 -12.88
CA ILE A 81 0.44 6.52 -12.77
C ILE A 81 0.13 5.75 -11.48
N TYR A 82 -0.73 6.31 -10.67
CA TYR A 82 -1.45 5.60 -9.62
C TYR A 82 -2.91 5.53 -10.02
N ALA A 83 -3.46 4.33 -10.06
CA ALA A 83 -4.90 4.11 -10.12
C ALA A 83 -5.38 3.71 -8.73
N TYR A 84 -6.47 4.31 -8.28
CA TYR A 84 -7.05 4.14 -6.95
C TYR A 84 -8.51 3.75 -7.08
N MET A 85 -8.93 2.78 -6.27
CA MET A 85 -10.31 2.39 -6.07
C MET A 85 -10.65 2.42 -4.59
N TYR A 86 -11.76 2.99 -4.25
CA TYR A 86 -12.39 2.84 -2.94
C TYR A 86 -13.11 1.50 -2.89
N ILE A 87 -12.88 0.74 -1.85
CA ILE A 87 -13.52 -0.57 -1.62
C ILE A 87 -14.28 -0.49 -0.31
N ASP A 88 -15.53 -0.91 -0.32
CA ASP A 88 -16.35 -0.99 0.88
C ASP A 88 -15.69 -1.85 1.96
N PRO A 89 -16.09 -1.68 3.25
CA PRO A 89 -15.51 -2.46 4.33
C PRO A 89 -15.61 -3.96 4.06
N LEU A 90 -14.46 -4.63 4.05
CA LEU A 90 -14.35 -6.08 3.87
C LEU A 90 -14.54 -6.79 5.21
N LYS A 91 -14.98 -8.04 5.18
CA LYS A 91 -15.07 -8.87 6.39
C LYS A 91 -13.68 -9.02 7.02
N ALA A 92 -13.58 -8.72 8.31
CA ALA A 92 -12.31 -8.46 8.98
C ALA A 92 -11.24 -9.55 8.80
N LYS A 93 -11.55 -10.79 9.17
CA LYS A 93 -10.58 -11.90 9.11
C LYS A 93 -10.78 -12.76 7.87
N GLU A 94 -12.01 -12.94 7.44
CA GLU A 94 -12.40 -13.86 6.38
C GLU A 94 -11.88 -13.44 5.01
N ASP A 95 -11.94 -12.13 4.70
CA ASP A 95 -11.56 -11.61 3.38
C ASP A 95 -10.06 -11.33 3.24
N ARG A 96 -9.28 -11.32 4.33
CA ARG A 96 -7.83 -11.03 4.26
C ARG A 96 -7.02 -12.06 3.49
N PRO A 97 -7.22 -13.38 3.68
CA PRO A 97 -6.51 -14.37 2.89
C PRO A 97 -6.82 -14.28 1.40
N ILE A 98 -8.11 -14.16 1.03
CA ILE A 98 -8.49 -14.07 -0.39
C ILE A 98 -8.02 -12.75 -1.03
N SER A 99 -8.10 -11.64 -0.33
CA SER A 99 -7.60 -10.35 -0.84
C SER A 99 -6.09 -10.36 -1.05
N ARG A 100 -5.34 -11.09 -0.21
CA ARG A 100 -3.90 -11.30 -0.38
C ARG A 100 -3.61 -12.15 -1.62
N LEU A 101 -4.37 -13.24 -1.80
CA LEU A 101 -4.25 -14.10 -2.99
C LEU A 101 -4.63 -13.33 -4.26
N PHE A 102 -5.74 -12.58 -4.24
CA PHE A 102 -6.14 -11.71 -5.34
C PHE A 102 -5.08 -10.65 -5.67
N SER A 103 -4.55 -9.95 -4.66
CA SER A 103 -3.51 -8.94 -4.89
C SER A 103 -2.24 -9.55 -5.51
N ALA A 104 -1.83 -10.74 -5.07
CA ALA A 104 -0.69 -11.46 -5.63
C ALA A 104 -0.96 -11.91 -7.08
N TYR A 105 -2.16 -12.43 -7.35
CA TYR A 105 -2.58 -12.84 -8.68
C TYR A 105 -2.66 -11.65 -9.66
N PHE A 106 -3.24 -10.53 -9.24
CA PHE A 106 -3.47 -9.37 -10.09
C PHE A 106 -2.19 -8.56 -10.34
N GLY A 107 -1.42 -8.24 -9.31
CA GLY A 107 -0.28 -7.32 -9.46
C GLY A 107 0.86 -7.47 -8.45
N GLY A 108 1.04 -8.65 -7.85
CA GLY A 108 1.99 -8.87 -6.78
C GLY A 108 3.45 -8.98 -7.20
N ASP A 109 3.75 -9.76 -8.23
CA ASP A 109 5.11 -10.02 -8.70
C ASP A 109 5.16 -10.39 -10.20
N MET A 110 6.26 -11.02 -10.62
CA MET A 110 6.49 -11.41 -12.03
C MET A 110 5.47 -12.41 -12.57
N SER A 111 4.78 -13.16 -11.72
CA SER A 111 3.73 -14.11 -12.12
C SER A 111 2.34 -13.47 -12.26
N SER A 112 2.18 -12.22 -11.81
CA SER A 112 0.90 -11.52 -11.79
C SER A 112 0.41 -11.10 -13.18
N LEU A 113 -0.91 -10.88 -13.29
CA LEU A 113 -1.53 -10.43 -14.54
C LEU A 113 -0.95 -9.12 -15.04
N MET A 114 -0.86 -8.08 -14.19
CA MET A 114 -0.32 -6.79 -14.60
C MET A 114 1.12 -6.90 -15.12
N PHE A 115 1.95 -7.71 -14.44
CA PHE A 115 3.33 -7.88 -14.87
C PHE A 115 3.40 -8.53 -16.25
N GLN A 116 2.65 -9.59 -16.47
CA GLN A 116 2.66 -10.32 -17.74
C GLN A 116 2.03 -9.50 -18.86
N GLU A 117 0.85 -8.93 -18.64
CA GLU A 117 0.08 -8.27 -19.70
C GLU A 117 0.63 -6.88 -20.06
N ILE A 118 1.15 -6.13 -19.11
CA ILE A 118 1.60 -4.75 -19.34
C ILE A 118 3.11 -4.70 -19.60
N ARG A 119 3.89 -5.44 -18.80
CA ARG A 119 5.36 -5.38 -18.90
C ARG A 119 5.93 -6.40 -19.87
N GLU A 120 5.66 -7.70 -19.69
CA GLU A 120 6.32 -8.75 -20.47
C GLU A 120 5.80 -8.82 -21.92
N PHE A 121 4.48 -8.88 -22.11
CA PHE A 121 3.92 -9.07 -23.45
C PHE A 121 3.90 -7.81 -24.30
N ARG A 122 3.79 -6.62 -23.68
CA ARG A 122 3.64 -5.35 -24.41
C ARG A 122 4.78 -4.37 -24.19
N SER A 123 5.64 -4.60 -23.19
CA SER A 123 6.73 -3.70 -22.84
C SER A 123 6.28 -2.24 -22.59
N PHE A 124 5.04 -2.05 -22.12
CA PHE A 124 4.49 -0.71 -21.92
C PHE A 124 4.97 -0.05 -20.64
N ALA A 125 5.30 -0.83 -19.60
CA ALA A 125 5.74 -0.28 -18.33
C ALA A 125 6.92 -1.06 -17.74
N TYR A 126 7.86 -0.34 -17.11
CA TYR A 126 8.99 -0.95 -16.40
C TYR A 126 8.60 -1.42 -14.98
N GLN A 127 7.80 -0.64 -14.30
CA GLN A 127 7.29 -1.00 -12.97
C GLN A 127 5.78 -1.12 -13.01
N VAL A 128 5.29 -2.23 -12.53
CA VAL A 128 3.87 -2.49 -12.33
C VAL A 128 3.67 -3.14 -10.96
N ASN A 129 2.66 -2.71 -10.25
CA ASN A 129 2.29 -3.29 -8.96
C ASN A 129 0.83 -2.98 -8.65
N ALA A 130 0.12 -3.92 -8.05
CA ALA A 130 -1.20 -3.69 -7.48
C ALA A 130 -1.27 -4.22 -6.06
N ARG A 131 -1.95 -3.49 -5.19
CA ARG A 131 -2.09 -3.86 -3.79
C ARG A 131 -3.42 -3.44 -3.22
N LEU A 132 -4.13 -4.38 -2.64
CA LEU A 132 -5.27 -4.09 -1.80
C LEU A 132 -4.78 -3.75 -0.38
N LYS A 133 -5.15 -2.57 0.09
CA LYS A 133 -4.78 -2.05 1.41
C LYS A 133 -5.99 -2.13 2.32
N HIS A 134 -5.88 -2.94 3.35
CA HIS A 134 -6.87 -3.03 4.41
C HIS A 134 -6.62 -1.99 5.51
N PRO A 135 -7.68 -1.53 6.19
CA PRO A 135 -7.52 -0.89 7.48
C PRO A 135 -6.96 -1.90 8.51
N PRO A 136 -6.43 -1.44 9.66
CA PRO A 136 -6.11 -2.32 10.78
C PRO A 136 -7.29 -3.21 11.16
N LEU A 137 -7.05 -4.42 11.69
CA LEU A 137 -8.10 -5.38 12.03
C LEU A 137 -9.07 -4.83 13.08
N ASN A 138 -8.56 -4.09 14.07
CA ASN A 138 -9.36 -3.41 15.09
C ASN A 138 -10.12 -2.17 14.59
N ARG A 139 -10.09 -1.91 13.29
CA ARG A 139 -10.84 -0.86 12.57
C ARG A 139 -11.39 -1.38 11.25
N SER A 140 -11.77 -2.63 11.23
CA SER A 140 -12.26 -3.32 10.04
C SER A 140 -13.57 -2.77 9.47
N GLU A 141 -14.27 -1.94 10.25
CA GLU A 141 -15.44 -1.17 9.80
C GLU A 141 -15.07 -0.05 8.81
N LYS A 142 -13.80 0.30 8.71
CA LYS A 142 -13.31 1.29 7.74
C LYS A 142 -13.13 0.65 6.35
N PRO A 143 -13.26 1.46 5.28
CA PRO A 143 -13.08 0.97 3.92
C PRO A 143 -11.65 0.52 3.63
N ALA A 144 -11.52 -0.35 2.65
CA ALA A 144 -10.26 -0.73 2.03
C ALA A 144 -9.99 0.12 0.77
N SER A 145 -8.81 -0.02 0.19
CA SER A 145 -8.51 0.58 -1.10
C SER A 145 -7.67 -0.35 -1.96
N PHE A 146 -7.96 -0.39 -3.26
CA PHE A 146 -7.12 -1.06 -4.22
C PHE A 146 -6.30 -0.02 -4.98
N VAL A 147 -4.97 -0.13 -4.89
CA VAL A 147 -4.05 0.83 -5.48
C VAL A 147 -3.13 0.11 -6.45
N MET A 148 -3.12 0.57 -7.68
CA MET A 148 -2.27 0.07 -8.76
C MET A 148 -1.26 1.16 -9.14
N LYS A 149 -0.04 0.76 -9.43
CA LYS A 149 1.05 1.66 -9.86
C LYS A 149 1.63 1.20 -11.18
N LEU A 150 1.85 2.14 -12.07
CA LEU A 150 2.57 1.96 -13.33
C LEU A 150 3.66 3.03 -13.44
N ALA A 151 4.84 2.64 -13.91
CA ALA A 151 5.86 3.58 -14.38
C ALA A 151 6.20 3.21 -15.83
N THR A 152 5.92 4.12 -16.74
CA THR A 152 5.98 3.90 -18.20
C THR A 152 6.65 5.07 -18.91
N GLN A 153 7.08 4.86 -20.13
CA GLN A 153 7.43 5.97 -21.03
C GLN A 153 6.18 6.79 -21.34
N THR A 154 6.33 8.11 -21.48
CA THR A 154 5.18 9.01 -21.62
C THR A 154 4.34 8.70 -22.86
N ASP A 155 4.98 8.31 -23.97
CA ASP A 155 4.31 7.94 -25.23
C ASP A 155 3.55 6.61 -25.16
N LYS A 156 3.85 5.74 -24.17
CA LYS A 156 3.19 4.46 -23.92
C LYS A 156 2.15 4.51 -22.82
N MET A 157 1.98 5.67 -22.21
CA MET A 157 1.14 5.80 -21.02
C MET A 157 -0.33 5.45 -21.28
N ILE A 158 -0.89 5.96 -22.36
CA ILE A 158 -2.30 5.71 -22.73
C ILE A 158 -2.54 4.22 -22.98
N ASP A 159 -1.67 3.60 -23.80
CA ASP A 159 -1.77 2.16 -24.10
C ASP A 159 -1.69 1.31 -22.82
N ALA A 160 -0.79 1.68 -21.89
CA ALA A 160 -0.66 0.98 -20.61
C ALA A 160 -1.90 1.16 -19.72
N MET A 161 -2.53 2.32 -19.73
CA MET A 161 -3.77 2.59 -19.00
C MET A 161 -4.95 1.82 -19.58
N GLU A 162 -5.08 1.75 -20.92
CA GLU A 162 -6.11 0.95 -21.59
C GLU A 162 -6.00 -0.53 -21.24
N VAL A 163 -4.78 -1.08 -21.23
CA VAL A 163 -4.57 -2.47 -20.78
C VAL A 163 -4.94 -2.64 -19.31
N LEU A 164 -4.58 -1.69 -18.45
CA LEU A 164 -4.93 -1.75 -17.03
C LEU A 164 -6.45 -1.74 -16.83
N GLU A 165 -7.18 -0.83 -17.51
CA GLU A 165 -8.65 -0.80 -17.43
C GLU A 165 -9.28 -2.10 -17.91
N ASN A 166 -8.82 -2.63 -19.03
CA ASN A 166 -9.30 -3.92 -19.52
C ASN A 166 -9.07 -5.05 -18.50
N LEU A 167 -7.91 -5.10 -17.86
CA LEU A 167 -7.63 -6.10 -16.82
C LEU A 167 -8.52 -5.94 -15.58
N VAL A 168 -8.91 -4.71 -15.26
CA VAL A 168 -9.79 -4.44 -14.11
C VAL A 168 -11.24 -4.76 -14.44
N HIS A 169 -11.73 -4.46 -15.64
CA HIS A 169 -13.12 -4.68 -16.03
C HIS A 169 -13.38 -6.11 -16.52
N ASP A 170 -12.39 -6.74 -17.13
CA ASP A 170 -12.49 -8.12 -17.67
C ASP A 170 -11.22 -8.91 -17.32
N MET A 171 -11.10 -9.27 -16.03
CA MET A 171 -9.95 -9.99 -15.52
C MET A 171 -9.84 -11.38 -16.14
N PRO A 172 -8.75 -11.71 -16.87
CA PRO A 172 -8.60 -13.04 -17.48
C PRO A 172 -8.42 -14.13 -16.44
N GLU A 173 -9.13 -15.23 -16.66
CA GLU A 173 -9.02 -16.45 -15.87
C GLU A 173 -7.77 -17.23 -16.29
N ARG A 174 -6.84 -17.43 -15.35
CA ARG A 174 -5.60 -18.16 -15.55
C ARG A 174 -5.41 -19.20 -14.43
N PRO A 175 -6.22 -20.27 -14.38
CA PRO A 175 -6.17 -21.25 -13.30
C PRO A 175 -4.79 -21.92 -13.16
N GLU A 176 -4.06 -22.07 -14.27
CA GLU A 176 -2.71 -22.61 -14.30
C GLU A 176 -1.68 -21.78 -13.52
N ARG A 177 -2.00 -20.52 -13.20
CA ARG A 177 -1.12 -19.62 -12.44
C ARG A 177 -1.37 -19.63 -10.93
N VAL A 178 -2.52 -20.12 -10.50
CA VAL A 178 -2.93 -20.04 -9.09
C VAL A 178 -1.89 -20.68 -8.16
N GLU A 179 -1.35 -21.85 -8.54
CA GLU A 179 -0.35 -22.51 -7.70
C GLU A 179 0.99 -21.75 -7.66
N SER A 180 1.42 -21.17 -8.76
CA SER A 180 2.60 -20.30 -8.81
C SER A 180 2.44 -19.06 -7.91
N VAL A 181 1.26 -18.44 -7.91
CA VAL A 181 0.95 -17.29 -7.05
C VAL A 181 0.93 -17.70 -5.57
N LYS A 182 0.35 -18.85 -5.22
CA LYS A 182 0.41 -19.39 -3.84
C LYS A 182 1.85 -19.62 -3.40
N GLN A 183 2.68 -20.19 -4.28
CA GLN A 183 4.10 -20.40 -3.99
C GLN A 183 4.83 -19.08 -3.74
N THR A 184 4.50 -18.03 -4.50
CA THR A 184 5.02 -16.67 -4.25
C THR A 184 4.65 -16.16 -2.86
N ILE A 185 3.40 -16.36 -2.43
CA ILE A 185 2.96 -15.95 -1.08
C ILE A 185 3.70 -16.74 -0.01
N ARG A 186 3.88 -18.05 -0.16
CA ARG A 186 4.69 -18.88 0.76
C ARG A 186 6.12 -18.35 0.87
N ASN A 187 6.74 -18.00 -0.26
CA ASN A 187 8.08 -17.44 -0.31
C ASN A 187 8.16 -16.09 0.40
N TRP A 188 7.18 -15.21 0.21
CA TRP A 188 7.13 -13.94 0.94
C TRP A 188 7.04 -14.15 2.45
N VAL A 189 6.15 -15.02 2.91
CA VAL A 189 6.00 -15.31 4.33
C VAL A 189 7.30 -15.86 4.91
N ASN A 190 7.96 -16.79 4.22
CA ASN A 190 9.21 -17.40 4.69
C ASN A 190 10.39 -16.42 4.67
N ASN A 191 10.45 -15.51 3.69
CA ASN A 191 11.55 -14.54 3.56
C ASN A 191 11.33 -13.29 4.43
N GLU A 192 10.11 -12.99 4.82
CA GLU A 192 9.78 -11.86 5.70
C GLU A 192 10.01 -12.15 7.20
N TYR A 193 10.71 -13.24 7.52
CA TYR A 193 11.00 -13.55 8.92
C TYR A 193 11.81 -12.42 9.55
N PRO A 194 11.34 -11.79 10.62
CA PRO A 194 12.04 -10.66 11.21
C PRO A 194 13.37 -11.10 11.81
N THR A 195 14.39 -10.27 11.66
CA THR A 195 15.61 -10.44 12.42
C THR A 195 15.31 -10.33 13.92
N SER A 196 16.15 -10.88 14.78
CA SER A 196 15.99 -10.78 16.24
C SER A 196 15.80 -9.32 16.69
N ARG A 197 16.49 -8.37 16.05
CA ARG A 197 16.37 -6.93 16.36
C ARG A 197 15.01 -6.32 15.99
N SER A 198 14.34 -6.84 14.98
CA SER A 198 13.06 -6.31 14.50
C SER A 198 11.84 -7.11 15.00
N LEU A 199 12.06 -8.26 15.65
CA LEU A 199 10.99 -9.15 16.08
C LEU A 199 10.01 -8.48 17.04
N SER A 200 10.50 -7.82 18.08
CA SER A 200 9.63 -7.14 19.06
C SER A 200 8.83 -6.01 18.44
N LEU A 201 9.41 -5.29 17.47
CA LEU A 201 8.73 -4.23 16.74
C LEU A 201 7.63 -4.81 15.83
N LYS A 202 7.88 -5.95 15.15
CA LYS A 202 6.89 -6.65 14.31
C LYS A 202 5.73 -7.15 15.16
N ILE A 203 5.99 -7.76 16.31
CA ILE A 203 4.95 -8.20 17.27
C ILE A 203 4.12 -7.01 17.76
N ALA A 204 4.76 -5.90 18.13
CA ALA A 204 4.05 -4.69 18.53
C ALA A 204 3.19 -4.12 17.39
N GLY A 205 3.65 -4.24 16.13
CA GLY A 205 2.88 -3.90 14.94
C GLY A 205 1.61 -4.73 14.82
N PHE A 206 1.72 -6.04 14.90
CA PHE A 206 0.56 -6.95 14.85
C PHE A 206 -0.46 -6.66 15.95
N ARG A 207 -0.01 -6.47 17.20
CA ARG A 207 -0.89 -6.12 18.34
C ARG A 207 -1.60 -4.79 18.11
N ARG A 208 -0.90 -3.78 17.58
CA ARG A 208 -1.49 -2.48 17.26
C ARG A 208 -2.55 -2.58 16.16
N GLU A 209 -2.39 -3.51 15.23
CA GLU A 209 -3.37 -3.79 14.18
C GLU A 209 -4.53 -4.68 14.66
N GLY A 210 -4.46 -5.23 15.88
CA GLY A 210 -5.51 -6.04 16.48
C GLY A 210 -5.30 -7.56 16.34
N TYR A 211 -4.09 -8.01 15.96
CA TYR A 211 -3.74 -9.43 15.93
C TYR A 211 -3.20 -9.90 17.29
N GLU A 212 -3.64 -11.07 17.72
CA GLU A 212 -3.14 -11.73 18.94
C GLU A 212 -1.90 -12.61 18.66
N SER A 213 -1.78 -13.10 17.42
CA SER A 213 -0.70 -13.97 16.95
C SER A 213 -0.21 -13.53 15.57
N ASP A 214 0.78 -14.22 15.00
CA ASP A 214 1.24 -13.97 13.64
C ASP A 214 0.14 -14.34 12.63
N PRO A 215 -0.43 -13.35 11.91
CA PRO A 215 -1.49 -13.61 10.95
C PRO A 215 -1.07 -14.52 9.79
N ASN A 216 0.22 -14.59 9.48
CA ASN A 216 0.70 -15.41 8.38
C ASN A 216 0.53 -16.91 8.62
N LYS A 217 0.54 -17.34 9.90
CA LYS A 217 0.40 -18.75 10.27
C LYS A 217 -0.93 -19.34 9.79
N ASP A 218 -2.02 -18.61 10.02
CA ASP A 218 -3.36 -19.07 9.69
C ASP A 218 -3.68 -18.83 8.20
N TYR A 219 -3.13 -17.77 7.61
CA TYR A 219 -3.43 -17.40 6.22
C TYR A 219 -2.91 -18.40 5.20
N LEU A 220 -1.74 -19.01 5.40
CA LEU A 220 -1.20 -19.97 4.43
C LEU A 220 -2.10 -21.19 4.27
N GLU A 221 -2.60 -21.76 5.36
CA GLU A 221 -3.49 -22.91 5.30
C GLU A 221 -4.80 -22.60 4.56
N VAL A 222 -5.34 -21.40 4.76
CA VAL A 222 -6.56 -20.95 4.08
C VAL A 222 -6.30 -20.73 2.60
N ILE A 223 -5.20 -20.02 2.25
CA ILE A 223 -4.82 -19.73 0.86
C ILE A 223 -4.55 -21.02 0.08
N ASP A 224 -3.95 -22.03 0.70
CA ASP A 224 -3.64 -23.31 0.02
C ASP A 224 -4.89 -24.04 -0.48
N ARG A 225 -6.03 -23.84 0.18
CA ARG A 225 -7.33 -24.43 -0.22
C ARG A 225 -8.08 -23.62 -1.26
N MET A 226 -7.71 -22.34 -1.47
CA MET A 226 -8.41 -21.45 -2.40
C MET A 226 -8.14 -21.84 -3.86
N THR A 227 -9.09 -21.51 -4.72
CA THR A 227 -9.08 -21.83 -6.14
C THR A 227 -9.21 -20.57 -6.99
N MET A 228 -9.18 -20.73 -8.32
CA MET A 228 -9.47 -19.62 -9.25
C MET A 228 -10.91 -19.09 -9.07
N GLU A 229 -11.85 -19.96 -8.73
CA GLU A 229 -13.24 -19.55 -8.43
C GLU A 229 -13.33 -18.57 -7.26
N ASP A 230 -12.54 -18.79 -6.21
CA ASP A 230 -12.50 -17.88 -5.06
C ASP A 230 -11.94 -16.51 -5.45
N ILE A 231 -10.89 -16.49 -6.27
CA ILE A 231 -10.30 -15.26 -6.82
C ILE A 231 -11.32 -14.50 -7.66
N LEU A 232 -12.05 -15.19 -8.54
CA LEU A 232 -13.06 -14.60 -9.42
C LEU A 232 -14.26 -14.06 -8.64
N ARG A 233 -14.72 -14.82 -7.63
CA ARG A 233 -15.80 -14.35 -6.76
C ARG A 233 -15.40 -13.07 -6.05
N PHE A 234 -14.21 -13.05 -5.43
CA PHE A 234 -13.69 -11.83 -4.76
C PHE A 234 -13.58 -10.65 -5.73
N TYR A 235 -13.04 -10.89 -6.93
CA TYR A 235 -12.92 -9.88 -7.98
C TYR A 235 -14.29 -9.29 -8.36
N LYS A 236 -15.28 -10.14 -8.67
CA LYS A 236 -16.61 -9.69 -9.08
C LYS A 236 -17.36 -8.92 -7.99
N GLU A 237 -17.20 -9.35 -6.74
CA GLU A 237 -17.88 -8.73 -5.60
C GLU A 237 -17.24 -7.41 -5.16
N ASN A 238 -15.93 -7.21 -5.38
CA ASN A 238 -15.21 -6.11 -4.73
C ASN A 238 -14.39 -5.23 -5.68
N ILE A 239 -14.19 -5.60 -6.93
CA ILE A 239 -13.26 -4.89 -7.84
C ILE A 239 -13.89 -4.49 -9.17
N GLN A 240 -14.58 -5.41 -9.85
CA GLN A 240 -14.92 -5.31 -11.27
C GLN A 240 -15.60 -4.00 -11.67
N ASP A 241 -16.60 -3.56 -10.95
CA ASP A 241 -17.42 -2.39 -11.31
C ASP A 241 -17.12 -1.15 -10.45
N HIS A 242 -15.97 -1.15 -9.76
CA HIS A 242 -15.58 -0.02 -8.92
C HIS A 242 -14.97 1.11 -9.74
N LEU A 243 -15.26 2.33 -9.30
CA LEU A 243 -14.78 3.55 -9.93
C LEU A 243 -13.26 3.69 -9.80
N MET A 244 -12.57 3.91 -10.92
CA MET A 244 -11.14 4.17 -10.94
C MET A 244 -10.85 5.67 -10.96
N ILE A 245 -9.92 6.07 -10.09
CA ILE A 245 -9.39 7.43 -10.00
C ILE A 245 -7.90 7.37 -10.29
N TYR A 246 -7.42 8.25 -11.14
CA TYR A 246 -6.03 8.31 -11.53
C TYR A 246 -5.31 9.51 -10.92
N ALA A 247 -4.08 9.31 -10.48
CA ALA A 247 -3.13 10.36 -10.17
C ALA A 247 -1.88 10.16 -11.05
N ILE A 248 -1.60 11.12 -11.90
CA ILE A 248 -0.59 11.02 -12.95
C ILE A 248 0.40 12.16 -12.83
N VAL A 249 1.68 11.82 -12.90
CA VAL A 249 2.77 12.77 -13.14
C VAL A 249 3.38 12.43 -14.49
N GLY A 250 3.45 13.41 -15.41
CA GLY A 250 3.97 13.19 -16.75
C GLY A 250 4.12 14.50 -17.52
N ASN A 251 4.55 14.41 -18.77
CA ASN A 251 4.76 15.55 -19.67
C ASN A 251 3.59 15.65 -20.66
N SER A 252 2.74 16.68 -20.49
CA SER A 252 1.56 16.88 -21.34
C SER A 252 1.89 17.11 -22.83
N LYS A 253 3.10 17.59 -23.15
CA LYS A 253 3.53 17.81 -24.54
C LYS A 253 3.87 16.50 -25.27
N SER A 254 4.11 15.42 -24.55
CA SER A 254 4.52 14.13 -25.08
C SER A 254 3.43 13.06 -24.99
N MET A 255 2.19 13.43 -24.68
CA MET A 255 1.06 12.52 -24.56
C MET A 255 -0.19 13.06 -25.25
N ASP A 256 -1.10 12.16 -25.57
CA ASP A 256 -2.41 12.49 -26.14
C ASP A 256 -3.40 12.83 -25.01
N MET A 257 -3.56 14.13 -24.73
CA MET A 257 -4.45 14.63 -23.68
C MET A 257 -5.94 14.38 -24.00
N GLU A 258 -6.33 14.27 -25.27
CA GLU A 258 -7.70 13.94 -25.66
C GLU A 258 -8.00 12.48 -25.32
N LYS A 259 -7.10 11.56 -25.65
CA LYS A 259 -7.24 10.16 -25.21
C LYS A 259 -7.23 10.02 -23.69
N LEU A 260 -6.38 10.80 -22.99
CA LEU A 260 -6.36 10.79 -21.52
C LEU A 260 -7.73 11.20 -20.93
N SER A 261 -8.45 12.11 -21.57
CA SER A 261 -9.77 12.55 -21.07
C SER A 261 -10.84 11.46 -21.08
N LYS A 262 -10.64 10.35 -21.82
CA LYS A 262 -11.53 9.18 -21.82
C LYS A 262 -11.55 8.44 -20.50
N PHE A 263 -10.45 8.51 -19.74
CA PHE A 263 -10.32 7.87 -18.42
C PHE A 263 -10.97 8.66 -17.29
N GLY A 264 -11.45 9.88 -17.56
CA GLY A 264 -12.16 10.71 -16.59
C GLY A 264 -11.91 12.20 -16.76
N GLN A 265 -12.56 12.99 -15.93
CA GLN A 265 -12.38 14.43 -15.90
C GLN A 265 -10.94 14.77 -15.49
N ILE A 266 -10.20 15.50 -16.34
CA ILE A 266 -8.84 15.92 -16.02
C ILE A 266 -8.87 17.12 -15.06
N VAL A 267 -8.26 16.94 -13.89
CA VAL A 267 -8.03 17.97 -12.89
C VAL A 267 -6.53 18.25 -12.82
N LYS A 268 -6.12 19.42 -13.26
CA LYS A 268 -4.69 19.82 -13.17
C LYS A 268 -4.32 20.11 -11.72
N VAL A 269 -3.20 19.52 -11.30
CA VAL A 269 -2.67 19.61 -9.93
C VAL A 269 -1.27 20.20 -9.99
N THR A 270 -0.96 21.10 -9.07
CA THR A 270 0.38 21.68 -8.91
C THR A 270 1.04 21.19 -7.62
N ARG A 271 2.37 21.38 -7.49
CA ARG A 271 3.08 21.09 -6.24
C ARG A 271 2.49 21.83 -5.04
N LYS A 272 1.96 23.05 -5.25
CA LYS A 272 1.35 23.84 -4.18
C LYS A 272 0.06 23.20 -3.64
N ASP A 273 -0.68 22.52 -4.48
CA ASP A 273 -1.94 21.85 -4.08
C ASP A 273 -1.69 20.62 -3.21
N ILE A 274 -0.52 19.99 -3.36
CA ILE A 274 -0.12 18.80 -2.58
C ILE A 274 0.42 19.18 -1.19
N TYR A 275 1.07 20.33 -1.07
CA TYR A 275 1.76 20.74 0.16
C TYR A 275 1.04 21.88 0.91
N LYS A 276 -0.27 21.88 0.86
CA LYS A 276 -1.10 22.79 1.67
C LYS A 276 -1.13 22.42 3.14
#